data_39efbb5bb0af1f20c4ad57439f6f6742
#
_entry.id   39efbb5bb0af1f20c4ad57439f6f6742
#
_cell.length_a   1.000
_cell.length_b   1.000
_cell.length_c   1.000
_cell.angle_alpha   90.00
_cell.angle_beta   90.00
_cell.angle_gamma   90.00
#
_symmetry.space_group_name_H-M   'P 1'
#
loop_
_entity.id
_entity.type
_entity.pdbx_description
1 polymer ?
#
loop_
_entity_poly.entity_id
_entity_poly.type
_entity_poly.pdbx_seq_one_letter_code
_entity_poly.pdbx_strand_id
1 'polypeptide(L)'
;MNNHVSVLEISGNAIEHNLQYFKNKLHQKTKILAVVKAFGYGSDANKVAYFLKDKVDYFAVAYAHEGISLRKAKITTPVLVLHPQIQNFDEIIKNQLEPSIYNLKTLNAFITHAKEKEIKSYPIHLKFNTGLNRLGFSKVNIPEIMEIICSSNYVKIKSIFSHLAASEDNNERPFTLNQLQNFKEI
;
A
#
# COMPACT_ATOMS: atom_id res chain seq x y z
N MET A 1 19.31 -18.28 28.95
CA MET A 1 17.89 -18.71 29.03
C MET A 1 17.06 -17.45 29.07
N ASN A 2 16.10 -17.29 28.16
CA ASN A 2 15.20 -16.13 28.18
C ASN A 2 14.22 -16.28 29.34
N ASN A 3 14.32 -15.43 30.36
CA ASN A 3 13.43 -15.41 31.52
C ASN A 3 12.09 -14.69 31.26
N HIS A 4 11.50 -14.88 30.08
CA HIS A 4 10.21 -14.27 29.77
C HIS A 4 9.06 -15.15 30.26
N VAL A 5 8.06 -14.53 30.89
CA VAL A 5 6.85 -15.21 31.41
C VAL A 5 5.95 -15.71 30.28
N SER A 6 6.00 -15.04 29.11
CA SER A 6 5.27 -15.45 27.91
C SER A 6 6.15 -15.24 26.68
N VAL A 7 5.98 -16.10 25.68
CA VAL A 7 6.73 -16.07 24.41
C VAL A 7 5.73 -16.16 23.26
N LEU A 8 5.86 -15.23 22.30
CA LEU A 8 5.15 -15.32 21.03
C LEU A 8 6.06 -16.00 20.00
N GLU A 9 5.68 -17.19 19.55
CA GLU A 9 6.37 -17.92 18.49
C GLU A 9 5.74 -17.65 17.13
N ILE A 10 6.55 -17.26 16.15
CA ILE A 10 6.12 -16.96 14.78
C ILE A 10 6.83 -17.91 13.84
N SER A 11 6.05 -18.75 13.15
CA SER A 11 6.58 -19.68 12.17
C SER A 11 6.78 -19.05 10.81
N GLY A 12 8.01 -18.82 10.40
CA GLY A 12 8.36 -18.36 9.05
C GLY A 12 7.91 -19.33 7.96
N ASN A 13 8.01 -20.64 8.23
CA ASN A 13 7.58 -21.67 7.29
C ASN A 13 6.06 -21.64 7.05
N ALA A 14 5.25 -21.37 8.09
CA ALA A 14 3.81 -21.22 7.93
C ALA A 14 3.45 -19.98 7.10
N ILE A 15 4.16 -18.86 7.29
CA ILE A 15 3.99 -17.64 6.48
C ILE A 15 4.33 -17.95 5.01
N GLU A 16 5.42 -18.66 4.75
CA GLU A 16 5.82 -19.03 3.40
C GLU A 16 4.83 -20.01 2.75
N HIS A 17 4.35 -21.00 3.49
CA HIS A 17 3.30 -21.91 3.02
C HIS A 17 2.05 -21.14 2.60
N ASN A 18 1.59 -20.20 3.41
CA ASN A 18 0.44 -19.37 3.08
C ASN A 18 0.68 -18.52 1.83
N LEU A 19 1.86 -17.90 1.70
CA LEU A 19 2.21 -17.16 0.49
C LEU A 19 2.17 -18.08 -0.76
N GLN A 20 2.74 -19.28 -0.66
CA GLN A 20 2.75 -20.23 -1.78
C GLN A 20 1.34 -20.70 -2.15
N TYR A 21 0.46 -20.88 -1.17
CA TYR A 21 -0.95 -21.18 -1.43
C TYR A 21 -1.62 -20.11 -2.30
N PHE A 22 -1.40 -18.81 -2.00
CA PHE A 22 -1.92 -17.74 -2.83
C PHE A 22 -1.25 -17.68 -4.21
N LYS A 23 0.08 -17.82 -4.27
CA LYS A 23 0.81 -17.84 -5.55
C LYS A 23 0.27 -18.89 -6.52
N ASN A 24 -0.05 -20.07 -6.02
CA ASN A 24 -0.58 -21.17 -6.84
C ASN A 24 -1.99 -20.90 -7.39
N LYS A 25 -2.73 -19.93 -6.82
CA LYS A 25 -4.07 -19.51 -7.29
C LYS A 25 -4.04 -18.30 -8.22
N LEU A 26 -2.91 -17.65 -8.33
CA LEU A 26 -2.77 -16.43 -9.11
C LEU A 26 -2.14 -16.71 -10.48
N HIS A 27 -2.46 -15.83 -11.44
CA HIS A 27 -1.75 -15.85 -12.71
C HIS A 27 -0.28 -15.51 -12.50
N GLN A 28 0.64 -16.12 -13.24
CA GLN A 28 2.10 -15.97 -13.07
C GLN A 28 2.60 -14.51 -13.12
N LYS A 29 1.90 -13.63 -13.83
CA LYS A 29 2.24 -12.20 -13.93
C LYS A 29 1.65 -11.35 -12.79
N THR A 30 0.83 -11.95 -11.92
CA THR A 30 0.20 -11.21 -10.81
C THR A 30 1.24 -10.91 -9.74
N LYS A 31 1.37 -9.63 -9.41
CA LYS A 31 2.25 -9.17 -8.33
C LYS A 31 1.56 -9.30 -6.98
N ILE A 32 2.34 -9.55 -5.95
CA ILE A 32 1.85 -9.70 -4.59
C ILE A 32 2.38 -8.57 -3.72
N LEU A 33 1.44 -7.89 -3.06
CA LEU A 33 1.71 -6.90 -2.03
C LEU A 33 1.32 -7.48 -0.67
N ALA A 34 2.29 -7.62 0.24
CA ALA A 34 2.04 -8.07 1.60
C ALA A 34 1.79 -6.90 2.54
N VAL A 35 0.67 -6.94 3.26
CA VAL A 35 0.30 -5.89 4.23
C VAL A 35 0.87 -6.25 5.60
N VAL A 36 1.79 -5.42 6.12
CA VAL A 36 2.49 -5.63 7.39
C VAL A 36 2.29 -4.49 8.39
N LYS A 37 1.23 -3.71 8.22
CA LYS A 37 0.84 -2.62 9.13
C LYS A 37 0.52 -3.12 10.54
N ALA A 38 0.38 -2.20 11.51
CA ALA A 38 0.01 -2.48 12.89
C ALA A 38 0.90 -3.59 13.50
N PHE A 39 2.22 -3.37 13.42
CA PHE A 39 3.21 -4.34 13.91
C PHE A 39 3.07 -5.74 13.29
N GLY A 40 2.72 -5.81 11.98
CA GLY A 40 2.46 -7.08 11.30
C GLY A 40 1.25 -7.81 11.89
N TYR A 41 0.20 -7.06 12.29
CA TYR A 41 -0.96 -7.58 13.01
C TYR A 41 -0.57 -8.35 14.30
N GLY A 42 0.44 -7.85 15.01
CA GLY A 42 0.97 -8.46 16.23
C GLY A 42 2.11 -9.46 16.01
N SER A 43 2.48 -9.74 14.76
CA SER A 43 3.49 -10.76 14.42
C SER A 43 4.89 -10.17 14.12
N ASP A 44 5.20 -8.97 14.59
CA ASP A 44 6.46 -8.27 14.29
C ASP A 44 6.67 -8.00 12.77
N ALA A 45 6.25 -6.81 12.33
CA ALA A 45 6.31 -6.39 10.93
C ALA A 45 7.70 -6.58 10.29
N ASN A 46 8.77 -6.30 11.05
CA ASN A 46 10.13 -6.40 10.54
C ASN A 46 10.53 -7.86 10.29
N LYS A 47 10.16 -8.78 11.19
CA LYS A 47 10.41 -10.21 11.03
C LYS A 47 9.61 -10.79 9.88
N VAL A 48 8.30 -10.49 9.80
CA VAL A 48 7.45 -10.92 8.68
C VAL A 48 7.99 -10.40 7.36
N ALA A 49 8.33 -9.10 7.28
CA ALA A 49 8.90 -8.52 6.08
C ALA A 49 10.25 -9.16 5.71
N TYR A 50 11.09 -9.50 6.69
CA TYR A 50 12.36 -10.18 6.44
C TYR A 50 12.16 -11.55 5.79
N PHE A 51 11.19 -12.34 6.24
CA PHE A 51 10.87 -13.63 5.62
C PHE A 51 10.32 -13.51 4.19
N LEU A 52 9.63 -12.40 3.90
CA LEU A 52 8.91 -12.22 2.64
C LEU A 52 9.64 -11.33 1.62
N LYS A 53 10.69 -10.61 1.99
CA LYS A 53 11.34 -9.55 1.18
C LYS A 53 11.74 -9.95 -0.24
N ASP A 54 12.17 -11.19 -0.42
CA ASP A 54 12.60 -11.74 -1.71
C ASP A 54 11.50 -12.56 -2.41
N LYS A 55 10.28 -12.57 -1.85
CA LYS A 55 9.18 -13.42 -2.28
C LYS A 55 7.91 -12.67 -2.66
N VAL A 56 7.86 -11.36 -2.35
CA VAL A 56 6.76 -10.46 -2.69
C VAL A 56 7.28 -9.23 -3.44
N ASP A 57 6.41 -8.58 -4.21
CA ASP A 57 6.78 -7.41 -5.00
C ASP A 57 6.71 -6.10 -4.22
N TYR A 58 5.86 -6.04 -3.21
CA TYR A 58 5.60 -4.87 -2.39
C TYR A 58 5.29 -5.24 -0.95
N PHE A 59 5.56 -4.29 -0.05
CA PHE A 59 4.92 -4.25 1.26
C PHE A 59 3.96 -3.07 1.35
N ALA A 60 2.96 -3.16 2.23
CA ALA A 60 2.12 -2.03 2.61
C ALA A 60 2.07 -1.87 4.12
N VAL A 61 2.17 -0.62 4.54
CA VAL A 61 2.09 -0.18 5.93
C VAL A 61 0.99 0.89 6.09
N ALA A 62 0.52 1.13 7.30
CA ALA A 62 -0.46 2.19 7.52
C ALA A 62 0.18 3.57 7.46
N TYR A 63 1.27 3.80 8.17
CA TYR A 63 1.89 5.12 8.37
C TYR A 63 3.37 5.12 8.01
N ALA A 64 3.92 6.32 7.77
CA ALA A 64 5.32 6.50 7.38
C ALA A 64 6.32 5.88 8.39
N HIS A 65 6.07 6.01 9.70
CA HIS A 65 6.96 5.47 10.73
C HIS A 65 7.11 3.95 10.67
N GLU A 66 6.06 3.21 10.26
CA GLU A 66 6.14 1.76 10.06
C GLU A 66 7.04 1.43 8.87
N GLY A 67 6.90 2.18 7.75
CA GLY A 67 7.78 2.03 6.58
C GLY A 67 9.24 2.36 6.90
N ILE A 68 9.48 3.40 7.71
CA ILE A 68 10.82 3.75 8.20
C ILE A 68 11.40 2.60 9.05
N SER A 69 10.59 1.95 9.88
CA SER A 69 11.00 0.76 10.63
C SER A 69 11.47 -0.36 9.71
N LEU A 70 10.75 -0.63 8.62
CA LEU A 70 11.18 -1.61 7.61
C LEU A 70 12.51 -1.21 6.96
N ARG A 71 12.72 0.07 6.62
CA ARG A 71 13.99 0.55 6.06
C ARG A 71 15.16 0.39 7.06
N LYS A 72 14.93 0.69 8.35
CA LYS A 72 15.93 0.44 9.40
C LYS A 72 16.27 -1.06 9.53
N ALA A 73 15.30 -1.94 9.30
CA ALA A 73 15.51 -3.38 9.21
C ALA A 73 16.12 -3.85 7.86
N LYS A 74 16.61 -2.91 7.03
CA LYS A 74 17.26 -3.16 5.73
C LYS A 74 16.35 -3.85 4.71
N ILE A 75 15.04 -3.65 4.79
CA ILE A 75 14.09 -4.09 3.78
C ILE A 75 14.10 -3.06 2.64
N THR A 76 14.55 -3.47 1.46
CA THR A 76 14.66 -2.64 0.24
C THR A 76 13.45 -2.77 -0.69
N THR A 77 12.65 -3.84 -0.54
CA THR A 77 11.40 -4.03 -1.28
C THR A 77 10.54 -2.75 -1.23
N PRO A 78 9.91 -2.32 -2.32
CA PRO A 78 9.04 -1.15 -2.33
C PRO A 78 7.97 -1.19 -1.23
N VAL A 79 7.68 -0.04 -0.61
CA VAL A 79 6.74 0.06 0.50
C VAL A 79 5.70 1.11 0.22
N LEU A 80 4.44 0.70 0.14
CA LEU A 80 3.26 1.56 0.03
C LEU A 80 2.82 2.03 1.42
N VAL A 81 2.69 3.35 1.61
CA VAL A 81 2.10 3.96 2.81
C VAL A 81 0.63 4.24 2.56
N LEU A 82 -0.26 3.51 3.23
CA LEU A 82 -1.72 3.58 3.00
C LEU A 82 -2.37 4.87 3.51
N HIS A 83 -1.81 5.48 4.56
CA HIS A 83 -2.28 6.73 5.17
C HIS A 83 -1.14 7.76 5.29
N PRO A 84 -0.62 8.28 4.17
CA PRO A 84 0.37 9.33 4.22
C PRO A 84 -0.26 10.60 4.80
N GLN A 85 0.48 11.25 5.70
CA GLN A 85 0.09 12.51 6.30
C GLN A 85 1.01 13.62 5.77
N ILE A 86 0.46 14.80 5.52
CA ILE A 86 1.20 15.92 4.91
C ILE A 86 2.49 16.24 5.68
N GLN A 87 2.43 16.24 7.01
CA GLN A 87 3.59 16.48 7.88
C GLN A 87 4.70 15.43 7.75
N ASN A 88 4.44 14.29 7.14
CA ASN A 88 5.38 13.18 7.00
C ASN A 88 5.94 13.03 5.56
N PHE A 89 5.65 13.97 4.66
CA PHE A 89 6.10 13.86 3.27
C PHE A 89 7.62 13.87 3.13
N ASP A 90 8.33 14.66 3.94
CA ASP A 90 9.80 14.62 4.00
C ASP A 90 10.32 13.22 4.34
N GLU A 91 9.73 12.59 5.36
CA GLU A 91 10.13 11.25 5.79
C GLU A 91 9.78 10.18 4.74
N ILE A 92 8.63 10.31 4.08
CA ILE A 92 8.22 9.42 2.98
C ILE A 92 9.25 9.47 1.86
N ILE A 93 9.62 10.66 1.42
CA ILE A 93 10.58 10.87 0.34
C ILE A 93 11.98 10.41 0.73
N LYS A 94 12.48 10.86 1.89
CA LYS A 94 13.82 10.52 2.40
C LYS A 94 14.03 9.01 2.52
N ASN A 95 12.99 8.28 2.90
CA ASN A 95 13.06 6.83 3.09
C ASN A 95 12.57 6.04 1.87
N GLN A 96 12.36 6.70 0.72
CA GLN A 96 11.89 6.06 -0.52
C GLN A 96 10.64 5.19 -0.29
N LEU A 97 9.65 5.75 0.43
CA LEU A 97 8.34 5.15 0.63
C LEU A 97 7.37 5.71 -0.40
N GLU A 98 6.42 4.92 -0.86
CA GLU A 98 5.49 5.32 -1.91
C GLU A 98 4.11 5.65 -1.30
N PRO A 99 3.59 6.90 -1.42
CA PRO A 99 2.34 7.28 -0.78
C PRO A 99 1.11 6.84 -1.57
N SER A 100 0.08 6.43 -0.84
CA SER A 100 -1.29 6.28 -1.36
C SER A 100 -1.99 7.63 -1.34
N ILE A 101 -2.44 8.09 -2.48
CA ILE A 101 -3.19 9.35 -2.64
C ILE A 101 -4.66 9.02 -2.85
N TYR A 102 -5.54 9.59 -2.04
CA TYR A 102 -6.97 9.24 -2.01
C TYR A 102 -7.92 10.45 -1.96
N ASN A 103 -7.39 11.67 -2.04
CA ASN A 103 -8.14 12.90 -2.21
C ASN A 103 -7.26 14.01 -2.83
N LEU A 104 -7.91 15.03 -3.40
CA LEU A 104 -7.24 16.13 -4.09
C LEU A 104 -6.36 16.97 -3.16
N LYS A 105 -6.77 17.14 -1.90
CA LYS A 105 -5.97 17.88 -0.91
C LYS A 105 -4.59 17.24 -0.72
N THR A 106 -4.55 15.92 -0.55
CA THR A 106 -3.29 15.18 -0.37
C THR A 106 -2.48 15.17 -1.67
N LEU A 107 -3.15 15.05 -2.85
CA LEU A 107 -2.48 15.11 -4.16
C LEU A 107 -1.76 16.46 -4.36
N ASN A 108 -2.48 17.56 -4.22
CA ASN A 108 -1.93 18.91 -4.42
C ASN A 108 -0.82 19.20 -3.40
N ALA A 109 -1.01 18.83 -2.13
CA ALA A 109 -0.01 19.02 -1.10
C ALA A 109 1.28 18.22 -1.41
N PHE A 110 1.16 16.97 -1.89
CA PHE A 110 2.32 16.16 -2.24
C PHE A 110 3.07 16.72 -3.46
N ILE A 111 2.33 17.16 -4.49
CA ILE A 111 2.93 17.81 -5.69
C ILE A 111 3.68 19.09 -5.28
N THR A 112 3.06 19.95 -4.46
CA THR A 112 3.70 21.18 -3.95
C THR A 112 4.99 20.84 -3.21
N HIS A 113 4.94 19.87 -2.31
CA HIS A 113 6.10 19.43 -1.54
C HIS A 113 7.22 18.84 -2.42
N ALA A 114 6.86 17.99 -3.40
CA ALA A 114 7.83 17.47 -4.36
C ALA A 114 8.45 18.57 -5.23
N LYS A 115 7.66 19.59 -5.59
CA LYS A 115 8.14 20.77 -6.32
C LYS A 115 9.17 21.58 -5.50
N GLU A 116 8.87 21.86 -4.24
CA GLU A 116 9.77 22.58 -3.32
C GLU A 116 11.10 21.85 -3.11
N LYS A 117 11.10 20.53 -3.19
CA LYS A 117 12.29 19.66 -3.09
C LYS A 117 12.94 19.36 -4.46
N GLU A 118 12.43 19.93 -5.55
CA GLU A 118 12.89 19.70 -6.92
C GLU A 118 12.89 18.21 -7.36
N ILE A 119 12.04 17.40 -6.71
CA ILE A 119 11.91 15.97 -6.98
C ILE A 119 11.00 15.78 -8.19
N LYS A 120 11.44 15.00 -9.18
CA LYS A 120 10.67 14.71 -10.39
C LYS A 120 10.23 13.25 -10.45
N SER A 121 9.04 13.05 -11.01
CA SER A 121 8.47 11.72 -11.28
C SER A 121 8.41 10.80 -10.05
N TYR A 122 8.12 11.36 -8.86
CA TYR A 122 7.99 10.53 -7.66
C TYR A 122 6.80 9.57 -7.79
N PRO A 123 6.97 8.27 -7.47
CA PRO A 123 5.91 7.28 -7.62
C PRO A 123 4.81 7.50 -6.57
N ILE A 124 3.57 7.58 -7.03
CA ILE A 124 2.37 7.63 -6.18
C ILE A 124 1.39 6.55 -6.59
N HIS A 125 0.55 6.12 -5.65
CA HIS A 125 -0.52 5.17 -5.89
C HIS A 125 -1.87 5.85 -5.67
N LEU A 126 -2.76 5.83 -6.66
CA LEU A 126 -4.09 6.42 -6.53
C LEU A 126 -5.06 5.38 -5.99
N LYS A 127 -5.72 5.73 -4.90
CA LYS A 127 -6.77 4.89 -4.32
C LYS A 127 -8.14 5.38 -4.74
N PHE A 128 -8.96 4.48 -5.27
CA PHE A 128 -10.35 4.74 -5.64
C PHE A 128 -11.33 4.05 -4.70
N ASN A 129 -12.44 4.72 -4.44
CA ASN A 129 -13.58 4.15 -3.74
C ASN A 129 -14.50 3.45 -4.74
N THR A 130 -14.64 2.14 -4.61
CA THR A 130 -15.51 1.33 -5.45
C THR A 130 -16.74 0.79 -4.71
N GLY A 131 -16.94 1.20 -3.44
CA GLY A 131 -18.10 0.80 -2.66
C GLY A 131 -17.85 0.62 -1.16
N LEU A 132 -16.58 0.51 -0.71
CA LEU A 132 -16.27 0.43 0.73
C LEU A 132 -16.59 1.72 1.50
N ASN A 133 -16.64 2.88 0.80
CA ASN A 133 -17.02 4.19 1.36
C ASN A 133 -16.21 4.65 2.57
N ARG A 134 -14.90 4.30 2.60
CA ARG A 134 -14.00 4.71 3.66
C ARG A 134 -13.03 5.79 3.21
N LEU A 135 -12.22 5.53 2.20
CA LEU A 135 -11.24 6.43 1.58
C LEU A 135 -11.07 6.07 0.11
N GLY A 136 -10.83 7.06 -0.73
CA GLY A 136 -10.57 6.91 -2.14
C GLY A 136 -11.23 8.00 -2.95
N PHE A 137 -10.66 8.30 -4.10
CA PHE A 137 -11.28 9.15 -5.10
C PHE A 137 -12.58 8.53 -5.62
N SER A 138 -13.52 9.36 -5.99
CA SER A 138 -14.65 8.95 -6.82
C SER A 138 -14.24 8.97 -8.30
N LYS A 139 -14.93 8.18 -9.13
CA LYS A 139 -14.76 8.16 -10.59
C LYS A 139 -14.90 9.56 -11.21
N VAL A 140 -15.78 10.41 -10.66
CA VAL A 140 -15.97 11.79 -11.15
C VAL A 140 -14.73 12.68 -10.96
N ASN A 141 -13.78 12.30 -10.11
CA ASN A 141 -12.54 13.04 -9.91
C ASN A 141 -11.47 12.74 -10.99
N ILE A 142 -11.67 11.74 -11.85
CA ILE A 142 -10.64 11.30 -12.82
C ILE A 142 -10.18 12.45 -13.75
N PRO A 143 -11.08 13.24 -14.39
CA PRO A 143 -10.64 14.32 -15.27
C PRO A 143 -9.74 15.32 -14.53
N GLU A 144 -10.13 15.76 -13.34
CA GLU A 144 -9.37 16.71 -12.53
C GLU A 144 -8.02 16.13 -12.07
N ILE A 145 -7.99 14.86 -11.65
CA ILE A 145 -6.74 14.17 -11.27
C ILE A 145 -5.79 14.12 -12.47
N MET A 146 -6.29 13.78 -13.65
CA MET A 146 -5.48 13.68 -14.86
C MET A 146 -4.94 15.05 -15.27
N GLU A 147 -5.76 16.10 -15.22
CA GLU A 147 -5.32 17.47 -15.47
C GLU A 147 -4.16 17.88 -14.54
N ILE A 148 -4.33 17.67 -13.23
CA ILE A 148 -3.30 17.99 -12.22
C ILE A 148 -2.00 17.23 -12.47
N ILE A 149 -2.09 15.92 -12.72
CA ILE A 149 -0.89 15.07 -12.87
C ILE A 149 -0.20 15.32 -14.22
N CYS A 150 -0.96 15.49 -15.31
CA CYS A 150 -0.39 15.77 -16.63
C CYS A 150 0.25 17.16 -16.72
N SER A 151 -0.24 18.14 -15.96
CA SER A 151 0.38 19.47 -15.85
C SER A 151 1.61 19.52 -14.95
N SER A 152 1.91 18.42 -14.26
CA SER A 152 2.99 18.31 -13.29
C SER A 152 4.01 17.25 -13.71
N ASN A 153 5.31 17.54 -13.56
CA ASN A 153 6.38 16.57 -13.75
C ASN A 153 6.96 16.03 -12.42
N TYR A 154 6.33 16.36 -11.29
CA TYR A 154 6.84 16.05 -9.95
C TYR A 154 6.40 14.68 -9.46
N VAL A 155 5.28 14.16 -9.95
CA VAL A 155 4.75 12.84 -9.59
C VAL A 155 4.45 11.99 -10.82
N LYS A 156 4.44 10.67 -10.64
CA LYS A 156 3.95 9.71 -11.65
C LYS A 156 3.07 8.67 -11.00
N ILE A 157 1.98 8.30 -11.67
CA ILE A 157 1.12 7.21 -11.22
C ILE A 157 1.88 5.89 -11.38
N LYS A 158 2.10 5.20 -10.27
CA LYS A 158 2.71 3.87 -10.24
C LYS A 158 1.66 2.77 -10.36
N SER A 159 0.55 2.94 -9.68
CA SER A 159 -0.63 2.07 -9.77
C SER A 159 -1.89 2.79 -9.34
N ILE A 160 -3.02 2.20 -9.70
CA ILE A 160 -4.34 2.49 -9.12
C ILE A 160 -4.78 1.27 -8.31
N PHE A 161 -5.55 1.47 -7.25
CA PHE A 161 -6.06 0.36 -6.45
C PHE A 161 -7.37 0.71 -5.71
N SER A 162 -8.06 -0.30 -5.27
CA SER A 162 -9.22 -0.19 -4.40
C SER A 162 -9.15 -1.23 -3.28
N HIS A 163 -10.20 -1.34 -2.49
CA HIS A 163 -10.30 -2.29 -1.38
C HIS A 163 -11.68 -2.94 -1.41
N LEU A 164 -11.70 -4.26 -1.52
CA LEU A 164 -12.94 -5.04 -1.45
C LEU A 164 -13.43 -5.09 0.00
N ALA A 165 -14.72 -4.94 0.22
CA ALA A 165 -15.28 -4.82 1.57
C ALA A 165 -15.55 -6.18 2.23
N ALA A 166 -15.98 -7.17 1.44
CA ALA A 166 -16.46 -8.46 1.95
C ALA A 166 -16.21 -9.59 0.93
N SER A 167 -14.99 -9.64 0.37
CA SER A 167 -14.64 -10.63 -0.66
C SER A 167 -14.58 -12.08 -0.15
N GLU A 168 -14.50 -12.26 1.17
CA GLU A 168 -14.49 -13.55 1.86
C GLU A 168 -15.89 -14.10 2.14
N ASP A 169 -16.95 -13.26 2.08
CA ASP A 169 -18.33 -13.68 2.34
C ASP A 169 -19.05 -13.99 1.02
N ASN A 170 -19.48 -15.23 0.87
CA ASN A 170 -20.23 -15.67 -0.31
C ASN A 170 -21.61 -14.98 -0.45
N ASN A 171 -22.22 -14.56 0.67
CA ASN A 171 -23.51 -13.84 0.64
C ASN A 171 -23.33 -12.44 0.06
N GLU A 172 -22.13 -11.84 0.21
CA GLU A 172 -21.77 -10.52 -0.31
C GLU A 172 -21.12 -10.57 -1.71
N ARG A 173 -21.17 -11.72 -2.38
CA ARG A 173 -20.61 -11.89 -3.73
C ARG A 173 -21.17 -10.87 -4.76
N PRO A 174 -22.48 -10.57 -4.80
CA PRO A 174 -23.00 -9.54 -5.72
C PRO A 174 -22.37 -8.17 -5.47
N PHE A 175 -22.20 -7.78 -4.21
CA PHE A 175 -21.54 -6.53 -3.84
C PHE A 175 -20.07 -6.51 -4.27
N THR A 176 -19.34 -7.58 -4.04
CA THR A 176 -17.95 -7.74 -4.48
C THR A 176 -17.82 -7.62 -6.00
N LEU A 177 -18.70 -8.26 -6.76
CA LEU A 177 -18.72 -8.16 -8.23
C LEU A 177 -19.01 -6.74 -8.71
N ASN A 178 -19.92 -6.03 -8.05
CA ASN A 178 -20.19 -4.61 -8.32
C ASN A 178 -18.96 -3.73 -8.05
N GLN A 179 -18.23 -3.96 -6.95
CA GLN A 179 -16.98 -3.26 -6.67
C GLN A 179 -15.93 -3.50 -7.78
N LEU A 180 -15.83 -4.73 -8.28
CA LEU A 180 -14.93 -5.07 -9.38
C LEU A 180 -15.34 -4.39 -10.68
N GLN A 181 -16.66 -4.32 -10.97
CA GLN A 181 -17.17 -3.62 -12.15
C GLN A 181 -16.87 -2.12 -12.06
N ASN A 182 -17.14 -1.48 -10.91
CA ASN A 182 -16.82 -0.09 -10.66
C ASN A 182 -15.32 0.19 -10.84
N PHE A 183 -14.45 -0.74 -10.45
CA PHE A 183 -13.00 -0.60 -10.61
C PHE A 183 -12.55 -0.72 -12.07
N LYS A 184 -13.21 -1.54 -12.88
CA LYS A 184 -12.91 -1.66 -14.32
C LYS A 184 -13.25 -0.41 -15.13
N GLU A 185 -14.12 0.42 -14.59
CA GLU A 185 -14.55 1.67 -15.25
C GLU A 185 -13.66 2.88 -14.89
N ILE A 186 -12.68 2.68 -14.02
CA ILE A 186 -11.65 3.65 -13.63
C ILE A 186 -10.45 3.53 -14.57
#